data_1e9d8fe8b6968ec626928e4c811ea37c
#
_entry.id   1e9d8fe8b6968ec626928e4c811ea37c
#
_cell.length_a   1.000
_cell.length_b   1.000
_cell.length_c   1.000
_cell.angle_alpha   90.00
_cell.angle_beta   90.00
_cell.angle_gamma   90.00
#
_symmetry.space_group_name_H-M   'P 1'
#
loop_
_entity.id
_entity.type
_entity.pdbx_description
1 polymer ?
#
loop_
_entity_poly.entity_id
_entity_poly.type
_entity_poly.pdbx_seq_one_letter_code
_entity_poly.pdbx_strand_id
1 'polypeptide(L)'
;MNSKKKTGSYYTPLDLADFIVQHLKPSLNDTNSILEPSVGDGAFIKTIIANNIPVNQISIVDINDEHFKNIQSIIPQEININTYKEDFLEYNNENKLFSLIIGNPPYIKKNLLQKAQIDSCKSILTAAGLKSSAKNIWTAFFIKSISLLDKNGILAMVLPAELLQVSFAEELRHYILNKFQRIEIITFDNLLFECKGQNTIIFIGYKESKNNGVYFSNIENLSDKKLTLNQNNYITHSP
;
A
#
# COMPACT_ATOMS: atom_id res chain seq x y z
N MET A 1 -23.04 -12.15 14.05
CA MET A 1 -21.68 -11.55 14.12
C MET A 1 -21.20 -11.32 12.71
N ASN A 2 -20.98 -10.05 12.30
CA ASN A 2 -20.68 -9.68 10.93
C ASN A 2 -19.38 -10.36 10.42
N SER A 3 -19.47 -11.09 9.30
CA SER A 3 -18.35 -11.76 8.64
C SER A 3 -17.18 -10.81 8.31
N LYS A 4 -17.46 -9.53 8.04
CA LYS A 4 -16.50 -8.45 7.79
C LYS A 4 -15.45 -8.23 8.91
N LYS A 5 -15.78 -8.54 10.18
CA LYS A 5 -14.82 -8.44 11.31
C LYS A 5 -13.79 -9.57 11.34
N LYS A 6 -14.06 -10.72 10.73
CA LYS A 6 -13.14 -11.88 10.72
C LYS A 6 -12.09 -11.81 9.62
N THR A 7 -12.37 -11.12 8.52
CA THR A 7 -11.47 -11.05 7.34
C THR A 7 -10.60 -9.80 7.30
N GLY A 8 -10.88 -8.79 8.15
CA GLY A 8 -10.16 -7.51 8.11
C GLY A 8 -10.31 -6.76 6.79
N SER A 9 -11.25 -7.20 5.95
CA SER A 9 -11.45 -6.68 4.59
C SER A 9 -12.29 -5.42 4.64
N TYR A 10 -11.67 -4.30 4.35
CA TYR A 10 -12.34 -3.01 4.12
C TYR A 10 -12.10 -2.65 2.66
N TYR A 11 -13.19 -2.56 1.89
CA TYR A 11 -13.09 -2.10 0.50
C TYR A 11 -12.74 -0.62 0.46
N THR A 12 -11.83 -0.27 -0.42
CA THR A 12 -11.41 1.12 -0.61
C THR A 12 -12.51 1.89 -1.37
N PRO A 13 -13.00 3.01 -0.84
CA PRO A 13 -13.92 3.86 -1.60
C PRO A 13 -13.30 4.30 -2.93
N LEU A 14 -14.12 4.35 -4.00
CA LEU A 14 -13.62 4.70 -5.33
C LEU A 14 -13.07 6.12 -5.41
N ASP A 15 -13.65 7.06 -4.67
CA ASP A 15 -13.19 8.44 -4.58
C ASP A 15 -11.82 8.55 -3.92
N LEU A 16 -11.54 7.73 -2.89
CA LEU A 16 -10.22 7.64 -2.29
C LEU A 16 -9.20 7.01 -3.25
N ALA A 17 -9.57 5.93 -3.94
CA ALA A 17 -8.71 5.33 -4.95
C ALA A 17 -8.39 6.30 -6.08
N ASP A 18 -9.40 7.05 -6.56
CA ASP A 18 -9.26 8.07 -7.61
C ASP A 18 -8.34 9.20 -7.15
N PHE A 19 -8.53 9.69 -5.94
CA PHE A 19 -7.65 10.71 -5.35
C PHE A 19 -6.18 10.26 -5.34
N ILE A 20 -5.90 9.04 -4.89
CA ILE A 20 -4.54 8.50 -4.83
C ILE A 20 -3.95 8.35 -6.24
N VAL A 21 -4.69 7.78 -7.18
CA VAL A 21 -4.23 7.56 -8.55
C VAL A 21 -4.00 8.88 -9.29
N GLN A 22 -4.90 9.87 -9.13
CA GLN A 22 -4.71 11.20 -9.72
C GLN A 22 -3.51 11.93 -9.13
N HIS A 23 -3.26 11.81 -7.82
CA HIS A 23 -2.08 12.38 -7.17
C HIS A 23 -0.78 11.75 -7.71
N LEU A 24 -0.77 10.43 -7.95
CA LEU A 24 0.37 9.70 -8.49
C LEU A 24 0.59 9.93 -9.99
N LYS A 25 -0.45 10.27 -10.74
CA LYS A 25 -0.45 10.34 -12.21
C LYS A 25 0.76 11.06 -12.82
N PRO A 26 1.21 12.22 -12.30
CA PRO A 26 2.40 12.90 -12.83
C PRO A 26 3.71 12.09 -12.72
N SER A 27 3.76 11.12 -11.80
CA SER A 27 4.91 10.26 -11.53
C SER A 27 4.84 8.89 -12.21
N LEU A 28 3.75 8.61 -12.93
CA LEU A 28 3.46 7.28 -13.53
C LEU A 28 3.69 7.23 -15.05
N ASN A 29 4.51 8.12 -15.61
CA ASN A 29 4.73 8.19 -17.06
C ASN A 29 5.41 6.92 -17.65
N ASP A 30 6.23 6.24 -16.86
CA ASP A 30 6.99 5.05 -17.26
C ASP A 30 6.54 3.80 -16.46
N THR A 31 5.27 3.74 -16.08
CA THR A 31 4.75 2.61 -15.30
C THR A 31 4.57 1.39 -16.19
N ASN A 32 5.46 0.41 -16.06
CA ASN A 32 5.42 -0.82 -16.84
C ASN A 32 4.65 -1.95 -16.15
N SER A 33 4.74 -2.04 -14.83
CA SER A 33 4.17 -3.14 -14.06
C SER A 33 3.58 -2.65 -12.74
N ILE A 34 2.36 -3.11 -12.46
CA ILE A 34 1.62 -2.79 -11.25
C ILE A 34 1.35 -4.06 -10.45
N LEU A 35 1.46 -3.99 -9.13
CA LEU A 35 0.99 -5.02 -8.21
C LEU A 35 -0.03 -4.44 -7.23
N GLU A 36 -1.18 -5.12 -7.10
CA GLU A 36 -2.13 -4.90 -6.01
C GLU A 36 -2.17 -6.15 -5.11
N PRO A 37 -1.61 -6.10 -3.88
CA PRO A 37 -1.37 -7.27 -3.04
C PRO A 37 -2.59 -7.80 -2.27
N SER A 38 -3.73 -7.11 -2.34
CA SER A 38 -5.02 -7.52 -1.77
C SER A 38 -6.12 -6.77 -2.50
N VAL A 39 -6.49 -7.32 -3.67
CA VAL A 39 -7.25 -6.53 -4.65
C VAL A 39 -8.69 -6.23 -4.24
N GLY A 40 -9.31 -7.07 -3.41
CA GLY A 40 -10.70 -6.87 -2.97
C GLY A 40 -11.65 -6.66 -4.16
N ASP A 41 -12.43 -5.58 -4.13
CA ASP A 41 -13.34 -5.23 -5.23
C ASP A 41 -12.66 -4.53 -6.41
N GLY A 42 -11.32 -4.33 -6.36
CA GLY A 42 -10.52 -3.78 -7.44
C GLY A 42 -10.63 -2.27 -7.62
N ALA A 43 -10.89 -1.52 -6.56
CA ALA A 43 -11.05 -0.07 -6.62
C ALA A 43 -9.85 0.63 -7.27
N PHE A 44 -8.63 0.25 -6.90
CA PHE A 44 -7.41 0.84 -7.48
C PHE A 44 -7.24 0.46 -8.95
N ILE A 45 -7.43 -0.80 -9.32
CA ILE A 45 -7.31 -1.22 -10.73
C ILE A 45 -8.35 -0.53 -11.60
N LYS A 46 -9.61 -0.46 -11.15
CA LYS A 46 -10.67 0.29 -11.86
C LYS A 46 -10.26 1.74 -12.11
N THR A 47 -9.70 2.38 -11.11
CA THR A 47 -9.30 3.79 -11.18
C THR A 47 -8.07 3.99 -12.06
N ILE A 48 -7.10 3.09 -12.03
CA ILE A 48 -5.93 3.10 -12.90
C ILE A 48 -6.37 3.05 -14.37
N ILE A 49 -7.28 2.14 -14.71
CA ILE A 49 -7.83 2.02 -16.07
C ILE A 49 -8.62 3.28 -16.45
N ALA A 50 -9.52 3.75 -15.56
CA ALA A 50 -10.34 4.93 -15.82
C ALA A 50 -9.53 6.22 -16.04
N ASN A 51 -8.35 6.33 -15.38
CA ASN A 51 -7.44 7.47 -15.53
C ASN A 51 -6.45 7.32 -16.69
N ASN A 52 -6.54 6.24 -17.49
CA ASN A 52 -5.63 5.95 -18.61
C ASN A 52 -4.15 6.00 -18.16
N ILE A 53 -3.83 5.39 -17.03
CA ILE A 53 -2.44 5.27 -16.58
C ILE A 53 -1.73 4.29 -17.52
N PRO A 54 -0.58 4.67 -18.10
CA PRO A 54 0.16 3.78 -19.01
C PRO A 54 0.70 2.58 -18.21
N VAL A 55 0.25 1.38 -18.56
CA VAL A 55 0.66 0.14 -17.91
C VAL A 55 0.61 -1.02 -18.90
N ASN A 56 1.64 -1.87 -18.87
CA ASN A 56 1.74 -3.04 -19.74
C ASN A 56 1.32 -4.32 -18.99
N GLN A 57 1.54 -4.36 -17.69
CA GLN A 57 1.29 -5.55 -16.88
C GLN A 57 0.66 -5.17 -15.53
N ILE A 58 -0.42 -5.87 -15.19
CA ILE A 58 -1.06 -5.79 -13.88
C ILE A 58 -0.99 -7.17 -13.23
N SER A 59 -0.51 -7.21 -12.00
CA SER A 59 -0.54 -8.40 -11.14
C SER A 59 -1.46 -8.13 -9.96
N ILE A 60 -2.40 -9.03 -9.71
CA ILE A 60 -3.33 -8.93 -8.59
C ILE A 60 -3.26 -10.21 -7.76
N VAL A 61 -3.19 -10.02 -6.44
CA VAL A 61 -3.17 -11.13 -5.48
C VAL A 61 -4.39 -11.00 -4.57
N ASP A 62 -5.09 -12.09 -4.34
CA ASP A 62 -6.15 -12.16 -3.34
C ASP A 62 -6.39 -13.62 -2.92
N ILE A 63 -6.83 -13.84 -1.70
CA ILE A 63 -7.25 -15.16 -1.20
C ILE A 63 -8.60 -15.60 -1.77
N ASN A 64 -9.41 -14.64 -2.25
CA ASN A 64 -10.73 -14.87 -2.82
C ASN A 64 -10.72 -14.62 -4.34
N ASP A 65 -10.84 -15.68 -5.11
CA ASP A 65 -10.85 -15.65 -6.58
C ASP A 65 -12.09 -14.99 -7.20
N GLU A 66 -13.19 -14.86 -6.45
CA GLU A 66 -14.37 -14.13 -6.94
C GLU A 66 -14.05 -12.65 -7.25
N HIS A 67 -13.08 -12.08 -6.55
CA HIS A 67 -12.63 -10.71 -6.80
C HIS A 67 -12.03 -10.55 -8.21
N PHE A 68 -11.40 -11.57 -8.76
CA PHE A 68 -10.74 -11.49 -10.08
C PHE A 68 -11.73 -11.39 -11.24
N LYS A 69 -12.89 -12.03 -11.15
CA LYS A 69 -13.88 -12.07 -12.24
C LYS A 69 -14.35 -10.69 -12.67
N ASN A 70 -14.63 -9.83 -11.69
CA ASN A 70 -15.10 -8.48 -11.94
C ASN A 70 -14.00 -7.57 -12.51
N ILE A 71 -12.74 -7.84 -12.17
CA ILE A 71 -11.60 -7.04 -12.60
C ILE A 71 -11.18 -7.42 -14.02
N GLN A 72 -11.11 -8.71 -14.32
CA GLN A 72 -10.74 -9.18 -15.65
C GLN A 72 -11.63 -8.64 -16.77
N SER A 73 -12.92 -8.43 -16.49
CA SER A 73 -13.88 -7.92 -17.48
C SER A 73 -13.70 -6.46 -17.86
N ILE A 74 -12.94 -5.68 -17.09
CA ILE A 74 -12.75 -4.23 -17.31
C ILE A 74 -11.34 -3.89 -17.82
N ILE A 75 -10.42 -4.85 -17.80
CA ILE A 75 -9.04 -4.62 -18.26
C ILE A 75 -8.98 -4.66 -19.78
N PRO A 76 -8.42 -3.64 -20.43
CA PRO A 76 -8.18 -3.64 -21.88
C PRO A 76 -7.33 -4.85 -22.32
N GLN A 77 -7.58 -5.36 -23.53
CA GLN A 77 -6.91 -6.56 -24.06
C GLN A 77 -5.40 -6.39 -24.23
N GLU A 78 -4.93 -5.15 -24.38
CA GLU A 78 -3.53 -4.81 -24.54
C GLU A 78 -2.73 -4.92 -23.23
N ILE A 79 -3.42 -4.94 -22.08
CA ILE A 79 -2.82 -5.02 -20.76
C ILE A 79 -2.74 -6.49 -20.33
N ASN A 80 -1.53 -6.96 -20.06
CA ASN A 80 -1.33 -8.30 -19.52
C ASN A 80 -1.73 -8.35 -18.04
N ILE A 81 -2.73 -9.16 -17.70
CA ILE A 81 -3.14 -9.36 -16.31
C ILE A 81 -2.73 -10.74 -15.80
N ASN A 82 -2.08 -10.76 -14.63
CA ASN A 82 -1.79 -11.98 -13.89
C ASN A 82 -2.59 -11.99 -12.58
N THR A 83 -3.31 -13.08 -12.35
CA THR A 83 -4.11 -13.27 -11.14
C THR A 83 -3.52 -14.39 -10.29
N TYR A 84 -3.32 -14.13 -9.00
CA TYR A 84 -2.72 -15.06 -8.04
C TYR A 84 -3.69 -15.29 -6.88
N LYS A 85 -4.31 -16.48 -6.84
CA LYS A 85 -5.21 -16.91 -5.76
C LYS A 85 -4.40 -17.49 -4.62
N GLU A 86 -3.84 -16.63 -3.80
CA GLU A 86 -2.99 -17.03 -2.67
C GLU A 86 -2.93 -15.95 -1.57
N ASP A 87 -2.40 -16.30 -0.40
CA ASP A 87 -2.06 -15.31 0.61
C ASP A 87 -0.83 -14.51 0.14
N PHE A 88 -0.94 -13.19 0.11
CA PHE A 88 0.18 -12.35 -0.31
C PHE A 88 1.45 -12.58 0.54
N LEU A 89 1.32 -13.02 1.78
CA LEU A 89 2.48 -13.37 2.61
C LEU A 89 3.31 -14.51 1.99
N GLU A 90 2.67 -15.41 1.23
CA GLU A 90 3.32 -16.55 0.54
C GLU A 90 3.68 -16.22 -0.92
N TYR A 91 3.10 -15.16 -1.49
CA TYR A 91 3.32 -14.76 -2.87
C TYR A 91 4.81 -14.68 -3.20
N ASN A 92 5.21 -15.41 -4.25
CA ASN A 92 6.58 -15.40 -4.76
C ASN A 92 6.58 -15.05 -6.25
N ASN A 93 7.21 -13.98 -6.62
CA ASN A 93 7.20 -13.44 -7.98
C ASN A 93 8.50 -13.71 -8.75
N GLU A 94 9.22 -14.78 -8.47
CA GLU A 94 10.40 -15.21 -9.23
C GLU A 94 11.35 -14.06 -9.64
N ASN A 95 11.62 -13.14 -8.70
CA ASN A 95 12.49 -11.96 -8.88
C ASN A 95 11.95 -10.86 -9.83
N LYS A 96 10.69 -10.89 -10.24
CA LYS A 96 10.09 -9.75 -10.94
C LYS A 96 9.83 -8.61 -9.95
N LEU A 97 10.18 -7.40 -10.36
CA LEU A 97 9.98 -6.19 -9.58
C LEU A 97 8.90 -5.32 -10.23
N PHE A 98 8.25 -4.50 -9.41
CA PHE A 98 7.14 -3.66 -9.85
C PHE A 98 7.50 -2.18 -9.81
N SER A 99 7.06 -1.44 -10.83
CA SER A 99 7.21 0.02 -10.88
C SER A 99 6.18 0.74 -9.99
N LEU A 100 5.01 0.12 -9.76
CA LEU A 100 4.02 0.60 -8.80
C LEU A 100 3.48 -0.57 -7.99
N ILE A 101 3.45 -0.41 -6.66
CA ILE A 101 2.65 -1.27 -5.79
C ILE A 101 1.64 -0.37 -5.10
N ILE A 102 0.36 -0.68 -5.26
CA ILE A 102 -0.74 0.12 -4.73
C ILE A 102 -1.76 -0.79 -4.06
N GLY A 103 -2.32 -0.36 -2.92
CA GLY A 103 -3.33 -1.18 -2.25
C GLY A 103 -3.73 -0.70 -0.87
N ASN A 104 -4.69 -1.42 -0.31
CA ASN A 104 -5.17 -1.28 1.06
C ASN A 104 -5.06 -2.66 1.74
N PRO A 105 -3.94 -2.96 2.43
CA PRO A 105 -3.73 -4.27 3.03
C PRO A 105 -4.73 -4.56 4.14
N PRO A 106 -5.00 -5.84 4.46
CA PRO A 106 -5.91 -6.21 5.54
C PRO A 106 -5.36 -5.80 6.91
N TYR A 107 -6.26 -5.31 7.81
CA TYR A 107 -5.89 -4.90 9.18
C TYR A 107 -6.30 -5.97 10.19
N ILE A 108 -5.57 -7.09 10.21
CA ILE A 108 -5.84 -8.23 11.10
C ILE A 108 -4.79 -8.26 12.21
N LYS A 109 -5.25 -8.19 13.47
CA LYS A 109 -4.36 -8.26 14.63
C LYS A 109 -3.74 -9.65 14.76
N LYS A 110 -2.50 -9.73 15.25
CA LYS A 110 -1.71 -10.96 15.40
C LYS A 110 -2.46 -12.09 16.10
N ASN A 111 -3.25 -11.78 17.11
CA ASN A 111 -4.01 -12.80 17.88
C ASN A 111 -5.19 -13.42 17.10
N LEU A 112 -5.50 -12.90 15.91
CA LEU A 112 -6.52 -13.42 15.00
C LEU A 112 -5.92 -14.16 13.80
N LEU A 113 -4.59 -14.14 13.66
CA LEU A 113 -3.87 -14.81 12.58
C LEU A 113 -3.68 -16.29 12.86
N GLN A 114 -3.64 -17.09 11.81
CA GLN A 114 -3.24 -18.49 11.87
C GLN A 114 -1.71 -18.59 12.13
N LYS A 115 -1.27 -19.72 12.68
CA LYS A 115 0.17 -19.92 12.99
C LYS A 115 1.05 -19.73 11.74
N ALA A 116 0.66 -20.28 10.60
CA ALA A 116 1.39 -20.12 9.34
C ALA A 116 1.58 -18.63 8.98
N GLN A 117 0.51 -17.82 9.06
CA GLN A 117 0.59 -16.38 8.80
C GLN A 117 1.51 -15.64 9.78
N ILE A 118 1.50 -16.05 11.07
CA ILE A 118 2.41 -15.46 12.07
C ILE A 118 3.87 -15.78 11.72
N ASP A 119 4.14 -17.02 11.30
CA ASP A 119 5.47 -17.48 10.93
C ASP A 119 5.96 -16.75 9.66
N SER A 120 5.10 -16.57 8.65
CA SER A 120 5.39 -15.81 7.43
C SER A 120 5.64 -14.33 7.72
N CYS A 121 4.81 -13.70 8.58
CA CYS A 121 5.06 -12.33 9.04
C CYS A 121 6.44 -12.21 9.70
N LYS A 122 6.79 -13.14 10.59
CA LYS A 122 8.10 -13.15 11.25
C LYS A 122 9.24 -13.29 10.25
N SER A 123 9.12 -14.21 9.29
CA SER A 123 10.12 -14.42 8.25
C SER A 123 10.35 -13.15 7.42
N ILE A 124 9.28 -12.49 6.97
CA ILE A 124 9.34 -11.25 6.19
C ILE A 124 10.04 -10.14 6.96
N LEU A 125 9.68 -9.91 8.24
CA LEU A 125 10.30 -8.88 9.04
C LEU A 125 11.78 -9.19 9.31
N THR A 126 12.10 -10.44 9.63
CA THR A 126 13.49 -10.88 9.87
C THR A 126 14.35 -10.70 8.62
N ALA A 127 13.85 -11.06 7.43
CA ALA A 127 14.53 -10.83 6.15
C ALA A 127 14.80 -9.35 5.86
N ALA A 128 13.94 -8.46 6.36
CA ALA A 128 14.13 -7.00 6.30
C ALA A 128 15.08 -6.45 7.36
N GLY A 129 15.62 -7.29 8.26
CA GLY A 129 16.47 -6.88 9.38
C GLY A 129 15.73 -6.29 10.57
N LEU A 130 14.39 -6.42 10.61
CA LEU A 130 13.57 -5.92 11.71
C LEU A 130 13.47 -6.95 12.83
N LYS A 131 13.70 -6.52 14.07
CA LYS A 131 13.64 -7.35 15.27
C LYS A 131 12.24 -7.41 15.88
N SER A 132 11.43 -6.37 15.63
CA SER A 132 10.08 -6.27 16.15
C SER A 132 9.15 -7.31 15.55
N SER A 133 8.23 -7.86 16.34
CA SER A 133 7.18 -8.72 15.82
C SER A 133 6.03 -7.91 15.25
N ALA A 134 5.49 -8.31 14.10
CA ALA A 134 4.27 -7.71 13.58
C ALA A 134 3.12 -7.85 14.58
N LYS A 135 2.55 -6.73 15.01
CA LYS A 135 1.32 -6.69 15.85
C LYS A 135 0.06 -6.85 15.01
N ASN A 136 0.18 -6.54 13.71
CA ASN A 136 -0.88 -6.59 12.72
C ASN A 136 -0.30 -7.04 11.37
N ILE A 137 -1.07 -7.76 10.57
CA ILE A 137 -0.64 -8.34 9.30
C ILE A 137 -0.22 -7.28 8.27
N TRP A 138 -0.82 -6.09 8.27
CA TRP A 138 -0.50 -5.01 7.33
C TRP A 138 0.99 -4.65 7.35
N THR A 139 1.66 -4.81 8.50
CA THR A 139 3.11 -4.52 8.60
C THR A 139 3.93 -5.44 7.69
N ALA A 140 3.60 -6.73 7.66
CA ALA A 140 4.29 -7.69 6.78
C ALA A 140 3.95 -7.45 5.31
N PHE A 141 2.69 -7.12 4.99
CA PHE A 141 2.29 -6.70 3.63
C PHE A 141 3.10 -5.49 3.17
N PHE A 142 3.21 -4.46 4.01
CA PHE A 142 3.96 -3.25 3.72
C PHE A 142 5.45 -3.54 3.47
N ILE A 143 6.10 -4.27 4.36
CA ILE A 143 7.53 -4.63 4.24
C ILE A 143 7.79 -5.49 3.00
N LYS A 144 6.96 -6.50 2.75
CA LYS A 144 7.06 -7.34 1.56
C LYS A 144 6.88 -6.55 0.28
N SER A 145 5.93 -5.63 0.24
CA SER A 145 5.72 -4.75 -0.91
C SER A 145 6.95 -3.88 -1.20
N ILE A 146 7.60 -3.33 -0.18
CA ILE A 146 8.85 -2.58 -0.36
C ILE A 146 9.94 -3.44 -1.03
N SER A 147 10.03 -4.72 -0.67
CA SER A 147 11.02 -5.64 -1.24
C SER A 147 10.75 -6.01 -2.70
N LEU A 148 9.50 -5.90 -3.16
CA LEU A 148 9.06 -6.20 -4.53
C LEU A 148 9.08 -4.98 -5.47
N LEU A 149 9.44 -3.79 -4.98
CA LEU A 149 9.59 -2.60 -5.81
C LEU A 149 10.90 -2.62 -6.60
N ASP A 150 10.83 -2.21 -7.86
CA ASP A 150 12.03 -1.93 -8.64
C ASP A 150 12.81 -0.71 -8.08
N LYS A 151 13.96 -0.40 -8.70
CA LYS A 151 14.84 0.68 -8.23
C LYS A 151 14.19 2.07 -8.27
N ASN A 152 13.25 2.31 -9.19
CA ASN A 152 12.53 3.57 -9.37
C ASN A 152 11.08 3.45 -8.87
N GLY A 153 10.74 2.35 -8.22
CA GLY A 153 9.37 1.99 -7.88
C GLY A 153 8.72 2.91 -6.87
N ILE A 154 7.41 2.98 -6.96
CA ILE A 154 6.53 3.76 -6.09
C ILE A 154 5.67 2.79 -5.29
N LEU A 155 5.57 3.00 -3.98
CA LEU A 155 4.63 2.33 -3.09
C LEU A 155 3.54 3.31 -2.67
N ALA A 156 2.29 2.97 -2.90
CA ALA A 156 1.15 3.75 -2.42
C ALA A 156 0.19 2.85 -1.64
N MET A 157 0.06 3.07 -0.35
CA MET A 157 -0.78 2.25 0.51
C MET A 157 -1.65 3.07 1.45
N VAL A 158 -2.88 2.60 1.62
CA VAL A 158 -3.74 3.06 2.72
C VAL A 158 -3.36 2.24 3.95
N LEU A 159 -2.90 2.89 5.01
CA LEU A 159 -2.36 2.25 6.21
C LEU A 159 -3.02 2.79 7.47
N PRO A 160 -3.05 2.01 8.57
CA PRO A 160 -3.45 2.56 9.86
C PRO A 160 -2.51 3.67 10.33
N ALA A 161 -3.07 4.72 10.95
CA ALA A 161 -2.29 5.82 11.54
C ALA A 161 -1.35 5.37 12.66
N GLU A 162 -1.45 4.11 13.12
CA GLU A 162 -0.49 3.48 14.02
C GLU A 162 0.97 3.56 13.49
N LEU A 163 1.16 3.66 12.17
CA LEU A 163 2.47 3.88 11.55
C LEU A 163 3.16 5.14 12.08
N LEU A 164 2.39 6.15 12.50
CA LEU A 164 2.92 7.42 13.01
C LEU A 164 3.20 7.39 14.53
N GLN A 165 2.79 6.33 15.25
CA GLN A 165 2.96 6.25 16.71
C GLN A 165 4.40 5.90 17.10
N VAL A 166 4.94 6.62 18.10
CA VAL A 166 6.37 6.58 18.49
C VAL A 166 6.82 5.20 18.97
N SER A 167 5.99 4.48 19.73
CA SER A 167 6.39 3.22 20.38
C SER A 167 6.44 1.99 19.47
N PHE A 168 5.77 2.04 18.32
CA PHE A 168 5.69 0.91 17.37
C PHE A 168 6.71 1.04 16.24
N ALA A 169 7.13 2.24 15.96
CA ALA A 169 7.55 2.62 14.62
C ALA A 169 9.03 3.06 14.50
N GLU A 170 9.84 3.08 15.55
CA GLU A 170 11.22 3.59 15.42
C GLU A 170 12.03 2.74 14.43
N GLU A 171 12.08 1.44 14.65
CA GLU A 171 12.79 0.50 13.77
C GLU A 171 12.18 0.50 12.35
N LEU A 172 10.85 0.51 12.26
CA LEU A 172 10.15 0.57 10.98
C LEU A 172 10.38 1.91 10.27
N ARG A 173 10.40 3.03 10.99
CA ARG A 173 10.71 4.35 10.42
C ARG A 173 12.12 4.39 9.87
N HIS A 174 13.12 3.91 10.61
CA HIS A 174 14.49 3.83 10.10
C HIS A 174 14.57 2.96 8.84
N TYR A 175 13.85 1.83 8.82
CA TYR A 175 13.78 1.00 7.63
C TYR A 175 13.19 1.75 6.43
N ILE A 176 12.06 2.43 6.62
CA ILE A 176 11.37 3.19 5.57
C ILE A 176 12.25 4.32 5.02
N LEU A 177 12.86 5.12 5.92
CA LEU A 177 13.75 6.23 5.54
C LEU A 177 14.97 5.76 4.74
N ASN A 178 15.45 4.54 4.97
CA ASN A 178 16.55 3.94 4.21
C ASN A 178 16.11 3.34 2.86
N LYS A 179 14.79 3.18 2.62
CA LYS A 179 14.26 2.57 1.39
C LYS A 179 13.71 3.58 0.39
N PHE A 180 13.34 4.77 0.82
CA PHE A 180 12.71 5.77 -0.01
C PHE A 180 13.45 7.11 0.09
N GLN A 181 13.69 7.75 -1.07
CA GLN A 181 14.23 9.10 -1.12
C GLN A 181 13.16 10.16 -0.79
N ARG A 182 11.91 9.88 -1.18
CA ARG A 182 10.76 10.73 -0.88
C ARG A 182 9.65 9.91 -0.24
N ILE A 183 9.08 10.46 0.81
CA ILE A 183 7.92 9.89 1.50
C ILE A 183 6.86 10.98 1.62
N GLU A 184 5.63 10.63 1.30
CA GLU A 184 4.46 11.48 1.51
C GLU A 184 3.50 10.77 2.46
N ILE A 185 3.05 11.50 3.47
CA ILE A 185 2.06 11.03 4.44
C ILE A 185 0.88 11.98 4.38
N ILE A 186 -0.27 11.46 3.99
CA ILE A 186 -1.49 12.23 3.85
C ILE A 186 -2.48 11.76 4.90
N THR A 187 -2.91 12.68 5.74
CA THR A 187 -3.91 12.46 6.78
C THR A 187 -5.24 13.10 6.40
N PHE A 188 -6.31 12.72 7.11
CA PHE A 188 -7.66 13.21 6.86
C PHE A 188 -8.30 13.64 8.16
N ASP A 189 -9.01 14.77 8.15
CA ASP A 189 -9.76 15.27 9.30
C ASP A 189 -10.99 14.40 9.61
N ASN A 190 -11.60 13.82 8.56
CA ASN A 190 -12.74 12.93 8.68
C ASN A 190 -12.33 11.46 8.47
N LEU A 191 -13.03 10.54 9.15
CA LEU A 191 -12.84 9.10 8.95
C LEU A 191 -13.21 8.73 7.51
N LEU A 192 -12.22 8.25 6.73
CA LEU A 192 -12.42 7.82 5.35
C LEU A 192 -13.27 6.55 5.20
N PHE A 193 -13.37 5.78 6.27
CA PHE A 193 -14.15 4.56 6.31
C PHE A 193 -15.21 4.68 7.41
N GLU A 194 -16.43 4.25 7.15
CA GLU A 194 -17.51 4.12 8.16
C GLU A 194 -17.18 3.16 9.31
N CYS A 195 -15.92 2.75 9.42
CA CYS A 195 -15.43 1.81 10.42
C CYS A 195 -15.05 2.54 11.68
N LYS A 196 -15.94 2.51 12.65
CA LYS A 196 -15.73 3.00 14.02
C LYS A 196 -14.33 2.61 14.54
N GLY A 197 -13.39 3.57 14.58
CA GLY A 197 -12.23 3.53 15.46
C GLY A 197 -10.88 3.24 14.82
N GLN A 198 -10.69 3.25 13.50
CA GLN A 198 -9.35 3.23 12.91
C GLN A 198 -9.12 4.44 12.03
N ASN A 199 -8.26 5.36 12.51
CA ASN A 199 -7.72 6.42 11.68
C ASN A 199 -6.75 5.79 10.66
N THR A 200 -6.91 6.17 9.40
CA THR A 200 -6.05 5.74 8.31
C THR A 200 -5.28 6.91 7.72
N ILE A 201 -4.17 6.59 7.09
CA ILE A 201 -3.34 7.53 6.35
C ILE A 201 -3.10 6.96 4.95
N ILE A 202 -2.79 7.82 3.99
CA ILE A 202 -2.13 7.40 2.76
C ILE A 202 -0.63 7.54 2.96
N PHE A 203 0.09 6.46 2.71
CA PHE A 203 1.53 6.42 2.62
C PHE A 203 1.94 6.31 1.16
N ILE A 204 2.80 7.23 0.69
CA ILE A 204 3.42 7.14 -0.64
C ILE A 204 4.93 7.23 -0.45
N GLY A 205 5.64 6.20 -0.95
CA GLY A 205 7.10 6.14 -0.92
C GLY A 205 7.66 6.05 -2.34
N TYR A 206 8.60 6.92 -2.67
CA TYR A 206 9.31 6.91 -3.95
C TYR A 206 10.75 6.44 -3.70
N LYS A 207 11.17 5.36 -4.35
CA LYS A 207 12.57 4.88 -4.22
C LYS A 207 13.56 5.86 -4.82
N GLU A 208 13.19 6.51 -5.93
CA GLU A 208 13.95 7.63 -6.51
C GLU A 208 13.07 8.86 -6.65
N SER A 209 13.61 10.03 -6.35
CA SER A 209 12.92 11.31 -6.48
C SER A 209 13.90 12.45 -6.64
N LYS A 210 13.52 13.46 -7.43
CA LYS A 210 14.25 14.73 -7.52
C LYS A 210 14.05 15.60 -6.27
N ASN A 211 12.94 15.40 -5.55
CA ASN A 211 12.57 16.15 -4.35
C ASN A 211 12.59 15.21 -3.15
N ASN A 212 13.77 15.04 -2.55
CA ASN A 212 13.96 14.15 -1.42
C ASN A 212 13.36 14.72 -0.12
N GLY A 213 12.96 13.84 0.78
CA GLY A 213 12.48 14.20 2.11
C GLY A 213 11.16 13.55 2.50
N VAL A 214 10.68 13.93 3.68
CA VAL A 214 9.38 13.49 4.20
C VAL A 214 8.41 14.66 4.17
N TYR A 215 7.28 14.45 3.55
CA TYR A 215 6.25 15.46 3.32
C TYR A 215 4.96 15.04 4.03
N PHE A 216 4.31 15.99 4.67
CA PHE A 216 3.03 15.79 5.32
C PHE A 216 1.98 16.69 4.69
N SER A 217 0.78 16.15 4.53
CA SER A 217 -0.39 16.91 4.15
C SER A 217 -1.59 16.43 4.97
N ASN A 218 -2.48 17.37 5.26
CA ASN A 218 -3.77 17.07 5.83
C ASN A 218 -4.88 17.50 4.85
N ILE A 219 -5.89 16.67 4.67
CA ILE A 219 -6.99 16.92 3.75
C ILE A 219 -8.29 16.96 4.54
N GLU A 220 -9.05 18.04 4.35
CA GLU A 220 -10.38 18.16 4.92
C GLU A 220 -11.41 17.38 4.10
N ASN A 221 -11.31 17.43 2.76
CA ASN A 221 -12.19 16.74 1.83
C ASN A 221 -11.44 16.12 0.66
N LEU A 222 -11.85 14.93 0.21
CA LEU A 222 -11.27 14.23 -0.96
C LEU A 222 -11.47 15.00 -2.27
N SER A 223 -12.43 15.94 -2.32
CA SER A 223 -12.66 16.83 -3.46
C SER A 223 -11.60 17.93 -3.62
N ASP A 224 -10.77 18.14 -2.61
CA ASP A 224 -9.72 19.15 -2.63
C ASP A 224 -8.57 18.69 -3.51
N LYS A 225 -8.60 19.07 -4.78
CA LYS A 225 -7.65 18.62 -5.82
C LYS A 225 -6.23 19.14 -5.66
N LYS A 226 -5.96 20.03 -4.71
CA LYS A 226 -4.61 20.59 -4.46
C LYS A 226 -4.13 20.23 -3.06
N LEU A 227 -3.19 19.29 -3.02
CA LEU A 227 -2.40 19.01 -1.83
C LEU A 227 -1.33 20.08 -1.65
N THR A 228 -1.31 20.72 -0.48
CA THR A 228 -0.14 21.47 -0.03
C THR A 228 0.74 20.50 0.77
N LEU A 229 1.80 20.02 0.15
CA LEU A 229 2.79 19.18 0.81
C LEU A 229 3.76 20.07 1.60
N ASN A 230 3.71 19.96 2.92
CA ASN A 230 4.67 20.64 3.80
C ASN A 230 5.87 19.71 4.06
N GLN A 231 7.04 20.14 3.63
CA GLN A 231 8.27 19.42 3.92
C GLN A 231 8.64 19.59 5.39
N ASN A 232 8.65 18.52 6.15
CA ASN A 232 9.22 18.50 7.49
C ASN A 232 10.70 18.11 7.39
N ASN A 233 11.58 19.03 7.74
CA ASN A 233 12.98 18.71 7.98
C ASN A 233 13.05 17.90 9.28
N TYR A 234 12.96 16.57 9.17
CA TYR A 234 13.40 15.72 10.28
C TYR A 234 14.92 15.89 10.36
N ILE A 235 15.35 16.67 11.35
CA ILE A 235 16.73 16.65 11.78
C ILE A 235 16.98 15.23 12.29
N THR A 236 17.71 14.45 11.52
CA THR A 236 18.30 13.21 12.00
C THR A 236 19.27 13.60 13.08
N HIS A 237 18.85 13.56 14.33
CA HIS A 237 19.80 13.49 15.43
C HIS A 237 20.47 12.13 15.30
N SER A 238 21.62 12.12 14.62
CA SER A 238 22.59 11.03 14.77
C SER A 238 23.04 11.02 16.23
N PRO A 239 23.11 9.84 16.88
CA PRO A 239 23.69 9.74 18.21
C PRO A 239 25.18 10.08 18.21
#